data_58e9f661d5380b6ec433c7097b61951f
#
_entry.id   58e9f661d5380b6ec433c7097b61951f
#
_cell.length_a   1.000
_cell.length_b   1.000
_cell.length_c   1.000
_cell.angle_alpha   90.00
_cell.angle_beta   90.00
_cell.angle_gamma   90.00
#
_symmetry.space_group_name_H-M   'P 1'
#
loop_
_entity.id
_entity.type
_entity.pdbx_description
1 polymer ?
#
loop_
_entity_poly.entity_id
_entity_poly.type
_entity_poly.pdbx_seq_one_letter_code
_entity_poly.pdbx_strand_id
1 'polypeptide(L)'
;RIANIPNIRYTNAIELKYNQNNLAFELSDLPYSLEEKNKFVYRLGGMDKEWNFLPSNTNRITYSNLSYGDYQLSISKVEKNGVPSEHPYIFDIKILPPWYYTLWAKIIYCLLLLSLVAWTINFFRVKTRLKMERLEKEKILEQSRQKMAFFTNLSNELKTPLSRIIAPVSQLLPATE
;
A
#
# COMPACT_ATOMS: atom_id res chain seq x y z
N ARG A 1 -6.98 -9.22 23.45
CA ARG A 1 -8.30 -9.61 23.99
C ARG A 1 -8.45 -11.11 23.86
N ILE A 2 -8.58 -11.79 24.98
CA ILE A 2 -8.85 -13.24 25.00
C ILE A 2 -10.29 -13.41 24.50
N ALA A 3 -10.45 -14.17 23.42
CA ALA A 3 -11.79 -14.52 22.94
C ALA A 3 -12.47 -15.39 24.02
N ASN A 4 -13.59 -14.93 24.55
CA ASN A 4 -14.41 -15.74 25.43
C ASN A 4 -15.22 -16.70 24.55
N ILE A 5 -14.74 -17.95 24.48
CA ILE A 5 -15.34 -18.98 23.63
C ILE A 5 -16.39 -19.71 24.46
N PRO A 6 -17.62 -19.86 24.00
CA PRO A 6 -18.62 -20.65 24.67
C PRO A 6 -18.17 -22.13 24.73
N ASN A 7 -18.58 -22.82 25.79
CA ASN A 7 -18.26 -24.21 26.13
C ASN A 7 -18.00 -25.10 24.92
N ILE A 8 -16.74 -25.55 24.78
CA ILE A 8 -16.21 -26.37 23.68
C ILE A 8 -16.85 -27.77 23.60
N ARG A 9 -17.69 -28.16 24.52
CA ARG A 9 -18.30 -29.49 24.57
C ARG A 9 -19.08 -29.90 23.33
N TYR A 10 -19.43 -28.95 22.47
CA TYR A 10 -20.30 -29.19 21.30
C TYR A 10 -19.76 -28.66 19.97
N THR A 11 -18.56 -28.07 19.95
CA THR A 11 -18.02 -27.47 18.74
C THR A 11 -16.60 -27.96 18.52
N ASN A 12 -16.35 -28.66 17.43
CA ASN A 12 -15.01 -29.16 17.08
C ASN A 12 -14.19 -28.15 16.25
N ALA A 13 -14.75 -26.98 15.97
CA ALA A 13 -14.10 -25.95 15.17
C ALA A 13 -14.46 -24.53 15.64
N ILE A 14 -13.53 -23.60 15.50
CA ILE A 14 -13.73 -22.20 15.81
C ILE A 14 -13.15 -21.30 14.72
N GLU A 15 -13.90 -20.26 14.36
CA GLU A 15 -13.40 -19.20 13.49
C GLU A 15 -13.10 -17.95 14.31
N LEU A 16 -11.89 -17.40 14.14
CA LEU A 16 -11.37 -16.23 14.84
C LEU A 16 -10.99 -15.12 13.88
N LYS A 17 -11.17 -13.89 14.31
CA LYS A 17 -10.69 -12.72 13.57
C LYS A 17 -9.17 -12.60 13.74
N TYR A 18 -8.51 -11.95 12.78
CA TYR A 18 -7.04 -11.74 12.78
C TYR A 18 -6.51 -11.08 14.08
N ASN A 19 -7.33 -10.31 14.78
CA ASN A 19 -6.98 -9.65 16.05
C ASN A 19 -7.23 -10.51 17.29
N GLN A 20 -7.73 -11.73 17.11
CA GLN A 20 -8.00 -12.73 18.15
C GLN A 20 -6.99 -13.87 18.06
N ASN A 21 -5.72 -13.53 17.91
CA ASN A 21 -4.62 -14.44 17.62
C ASN A 21 -3.86 -14.94 18.87
N ASN A 22 -4.37 -14.64 20.05
CA ASN A 22 -3.88 -15.16 21.32
C ASN A 22 -4.92 -16.10 21.90
N LEU A 23 -4.56 -17.37 21.99
CA LEU A 23 -5.46 -18.44 22.42
C LEU A 23 -4.98 -19.03 23.72
N ALA A 24 -5.91 -19.33 24.60
CA ALA A 24 -5.66 -20.07 25.81
C ALA A 24 -6.75 -21.15 25.96
N PHE A 25 -6.33 -22.39 26.02
CA PHE A 25 -7.18 -23.53 26.24
C PHE A 25 -6.96 -24.02 27.65
N GLU A 26 -8.03 -24.17 28.41
CA GLU A 26 -7.99 -24.74 29.76
C GLU A 26 -8.60 -26.13 29.71
N LEU A 27 -7.80 -27.11 30.07
CA LEU A 27 -8.24 -28.49 30.17
C LEU A 27 -8.86 -28.71 31.55
N SER A 28 -10.14 -29.03 31.56
CA SER A 28 -10.83 -29.47 32.77
C SER A 28 -10.85 -30.99 32.79
N ASP A 29 -9.94 -31.58 33.54
CA ASP A 29 -10.02 -33.01 33.87
C ASP A 29 -10.65 -33.12 35.23
N LEU A 30 -11.76 -33.79 35.30
CA LEU A 30 -12.37 -34.18 36.58
C LEU A 30 -11.66 -35.46 37.06
N PRO A 31 -10.70 -35.36 37.98
CA PRO A 31 -10.01 -36.56 38.45
C PRO A 31 -11.00 -37.41 39.24
N TYR A 32 -11.38 -38.52 38.67
CA TYR A 32 -12.18 -39.51 39.40
C TYR A 32 -11.31 -40.31 40.44
N SER A 33 -9.99 -40.17 40.39
CA SER A 33 -9.05 -40.72 41.38
C SER A 33 -7.93 -39.72 41.68
N LEU A 34 -7.68 -39.50 42.96
CA LEU A 34 -6.63 -38.63 43.50
C LEU A 34 -5.20 -39.09 43.22
N GLU A 35 -4.99 -40.29 42.66
CA GLU A 35 -3.68 -40.93 42.60
C GLU A 35 -2.98 -40.89 41.20
N GLU A 36 -3.71 -40.61 40.13
CA GLU A 36 -3.07 -40.53 38.81
C GLU A 36 -3.30 -39.15 38.19
N LYS A 37 -2.33 -38.23 38.31
CA LYS A 37 -2.26 -37.03 37.48
C LYS A 37 -2.08 -37.48 36.04
N ASN A 38 -3.19 -37.44 35.29
CA ASN A 38 -3.15 -37.68 33.83
C ASN A 38 -2.16 -36.72 33.20
N LYS A 39 -1.17 -37.26 32.51
CA LYS A 39 -0.24 -36.48 31.71
C LYS A 39 -0.86 -36.27 30.34
N PHE A 40 -0.93 -35.02 29.92
CA PHE A 40 -1.42 -34.65 28.60
C PHE A 40 -0.28 -34.21 27.71
N VAL A 41 -0.39 -34.53 26.44
CA VAL A 41 0.42 -33.97 25.36
C VAL A 41 -0.47 -33.25 24.38
N TYR A 42 0.06 -32.21 23.80
CA TYR A 42 -0.64 -31.42 22.83
C TYR A 42 0.26 -31.02 21.68
N ARG A 43 -0.32 -30.77 20.52
CA ARG A 43 0.37 -30.31 19.31
C ARG A 43 -0.58 -29.43 18.52
N LEU A 44 -0.10 -28.24 18.12
CA LEU A 44 -0.81 -27.38 17.19
C LEU A 44 -0.26 -27.61 15.78
N GLY A 45 -1.00 -28.36 14.97
CA GLY A 45 -0.69 -28.56 13.56
C GLY A 45 -0.63 -27.22 12.82
N GLY A 46 0.41 -27.02 12.03
CA GLY A 46 0.73 -25.72 11.39
C GLY A 46 1.72 -24.86 12.16
N MET A 47 2.02 -25.17 13.44
CA MET A 47 3.01 -24.46 14.25
C MET A 47 4.02 -25.42 14.89
N ASP A 48 3.53 -26.44 15.61
CA ASP A 48 4.38 -27.37 16.34
C ASP A 48 4.81 -28.54 15.44
N LYS A 49 6.10 -28.89 15.49
CA LYS A 49 6.64 -30.03 14.78
C LYS A 49 6.44 -31.32 15.57
N GLU A 50 6.53 -31.26 16.89
CA GLU A 50 6.49 -32.39 17.81
C GLU A 50 5.38 -32.21 18.86
N TRP A 51 5.12 -33.29 19.62
CA TRP A 51 4.20 -33.24 20.74
C TRP A 51 4.85 -32.53 21.94
N ASN A 52 4.14 -31.57 22.49
CA ASN A 52 4.51 -30.83 23.68
C ASN A 52 3.88 -31.47 24.91
N PHE A 53 4.64 -31.64 25.98
CA PHE A 53 4.09 -32.11 27.24
C PHE A 53 3.48 -30.98 28.03
N LEU A 54 2.26 -31.19 28.54
CA LEU A 54 1.64 -30.26 29.44
C LEU A 54 2.25 -30.44 30.84
N PRO A 55 2.83 -29.38 31.44
CA PRO A 55 3.40 -29.48 32.77
C PRO A 55 2.34 -29.85 33.81
N SER A 56 2.69 -30.69 34.80
CA SER A 56 1.75 -31.18 35.81
C SER A 56 1.21 -30.09 36.77
N ASN A 57 1.78 -28.91 36.78
CA ASN A 57 1.38 -27.77 37.56
C ASN A 57 0.42 -26.81 36.84
N THR A 58 0.11 -27.05 35.59
CA THR A 58 -0.80 -26.23 34.78
C THR A 58 -1.74 -27.11 33.98
N ASN A 59 -2.97 -26.64 33.83
CA ASN A 59 -3.97 -27.24 32.96
C ASN A 59 -4.24 -26.34 31.71
N ARG A 60 -3.35 -25.37 31.46
CA ARG A 60 -3.56 -24.32 30.45
C ARG A 60 -2.53 -24.40 29.35
N ILE A 61 -3.01 -24.49 28.12
CA ILE A 61 -2.23 -24.40 26.88
C ILE A 61 -2.38 -22.99 26.33
N THR A 62 -1.28 -22.31 26.04
CA THR A 62 -1.32 -20.93 25.55
C THR A 62 -0.52 -20.81 24.25
N TYR A 63 -1.15 -20.26 23.23
CA TYR A 63 -0.50 -19.85 21.99
C TYR A 63 -0.70 -18.37 21.78
N SER A 64 0.37 -17.67 21.48
CA SER A 64 0.35 -16.22 21.28
C SER A 64 0.82 -15.86 19.90
N ASN A 65 0.21 -14.80 19.33
CA ASN A 65 0.60 -14.22 18.06
C ASN A 65 0.55 -15.20 16.88
N LEU A 66 -0.52 -16.00 16.81
CA LEU A 66 -0.76 -16.89 15.69
C LEU A 66 -1.02 -16.09 14.41
N SER A 67 -0.43 -16.50 13.31
CA SER A 67 -0.70 -15.93 11.99
C SER A 67 -2.12 -16.32 11.51
N TYR A 68 -2.63 -15.64 10.49
CA TYR A 68 -3.86 -16.09 9.84
C TYR A 68 -3.61 -17.43 9.12
N GLY A 69 -4.58 -18.33 9.18
CA GLY A 69 -4.47 -19.67 8.61
C GLY A 69 -5.34 -20.67 9.33
N ASP A 70 -5.25 -21.91 8.88
CA ASP A 70 -5.96 -23.05 9.47
C ASP A 70 -4.99 -23.82 10.35
N TYR A 71 -5.39 -24.04 11.60
CA TYR A 71 -4.64 -24.78 12.62
C TYR A 71 -5.48 -25.90 13.17
N GLN A 72 -4.82 -26.95 13.63
CA GLN A 72 -5.46 -28.10 14.24
C GLN A 72 -4.80 -28.42 15.57
N LEU A 73 -5.50 -28.17 16.67
CA LEU A 73 -5.05 -28.52 18.00
C LEU A 73 -5.39 -29.99 18.28
N SER A 74 -4.37 -30.81 18.47
CA SER A 74 -4.49 -32.19 18.85
C SER A 74 -4.07 -32.34 20.32
N ILE A 75 -4.94 -32.90 21.16
CA ILE A 75 -4.69 -33.14 22.57
C ILE A 75 -4.85 -34.66 22.85
N SER A 76 -3.87 -35.27 23.46
CA SER A 76 -3.92 -36.68 23.80
C SER A 76 -3.49 -36.93 25.24
N LYS A 77 -4.01 -38.00 25.84
CA LYS A 77 -3.50 -38.52 27.11
C LYS A 77 -2.26 -39.34 26.85
N VAL A 78 -1.29 -39.32 27.77
CA VAL A 78 -0.13 -40.17 27.73
C VAL A 78 -0.47 -41.48 28.43
N GLU A 79 -0.34 -42.56 27.73
CA GLU A 79 -0.52 -43.92 28.28
C GLU A 79 0.63 -44.29 29.21
N LYS A 80 0.49 -45.46 29.95
CA LYS A 80 1.50 -45.98 30.87
C LYS A 80 2.84 -46.32 30.20
N ASN A 81 2.82 -46.53 28.88
CA ASN A 81 3.98 -46.75 28.04
C ASN A 81 4.73 -45.45 27.62
N GLY A 82 4.23 -44.26 28.03
CA GLY A 82 4.82 -42.97 27.67
C GLY A 82 4.45 -42.47 26.27
N VAL A 83 3.62 -43.20 25.52
CA VAL A 83 3.20 -42.84 24.16
C VAL A 83 1.84 -42.12 24.21
N PRO A 84 1.59 -41.14 23.31
CA PRO A 84 0.25 -40.52 23.17
C PRO A 84 -0.76 -41.60 22.77
N SER A 85 -1.98 -41.51 23.32
CA SER A 85 -3.11 -42.37 22.96
C SER A 85 -3.42 -42.27 21.45
N GLU A 86 -3.84 -43.39 20.84
CA GLU A 86 -4.18 -43.47 19.42
C GLU A 86 -5.37 -42.58 19.02
N HIS A 87 -6.19 -42.10 19.98
CA HIS A 87 -7.38 -41.28 19.76
C HIS A 87 -7.20 -39.90 20.37
N PRO A 88 -6.46 -38.98 19.71
CA PRO A 88 -6.33 -37.62 20.17
C PRO A 88 -7.65 -36.86 19.98
N TYR A 89 -7.96 -35.96 20.91
CA TYR A 89 -9.00 -34.99 20.70
C TYR A 89 -8.52 -33.93 19.71
N ILE A 90 -9.28 -33.72 18.64
CA ILE A 90 -8.93 -32.80 17.56
C ILE A 90 -9.87 -31.59 17.59
N PHE A 91 -9.29 -30.39 17.54
CA PHE A 91 -10.00 -29.14 17.51
C PHE A 91 -9.46 -28.24 16.40
N ASP A 92 -10.32 -27.87 15.47
CA ASP A 92 -9.95 -27.06 14.32
C ASP A 92 -10.07 -25.57 14.66
N ILE A 93 -9.04 -24.80 14.30
CA ILE A 93 -8.96 -23.37 14.57
C ILE A 93 -8.65 -22.66 13.27
N LYS A 94 -9.55 -21.79 12.85
CA LYS A 94 -9.39 -20.98 11.65
C LYS A 94 -9.25 -19.51 12.02
N ILE A 95 -8.12 -18.90 11.69
CA ILE A 95 -7.87 -17.48 11.88
C ILE A 95 -8.02 -16.77 10.55
N LEU A 96 -9.02 -15.91 10.45
CA LEU A 96 -9.34 -15.19 9.23
C LEU A 96 -8.25 -14.13 8.91
N PRO A 97 -7.91 -13.96 7.63
CA PRO A 97 -6.97 -12.91 7.23
C PRO A 97 -7.54 -11.53 7.50
N PRO A 98 -6.68 -10.53 7.74
CA PRO A 98 -7.11 -9.15 7.89
C PRO A 98 -7.72 -8.61 6.58
N TRP A 99 -8.65 -7.66 6.71
CA TRP A 99 -9.42 -7.10 5.59
C TRP A 99 -8.56 -6.53 4.45
N TYR A 100 -7.37 -6.01 4.78
CA TYR A 100 -6.44 -5.44 3.80
C TYR A 100 -5.69 -6.49 2.95
N TYR A 101 -5.79 -7.79 3.28
CA TYR A 101 -5.32 -8.90 2.45
C TYR A 101 -6.39 -9.44 1.50
N THR A 102 -7.63 -8.94 1.59
CA THR A 102 -8.72 -9.38 0.71
C THR A 102 -8.46 -8.97 -0.75
N LEU A 103 -9.08 -9.68 -1.69
CA LEU A 103 -8.98 -9.36 -3.13
C LEU A 103 -9.42 -7.93 -3.42
N TRP A 104 -10.48 -7.45 -2.75
CA TRP A 104 -10.97 -6.09 -2.90
C TRP A 104 -9.95 -5.03 -2.48
N ALA A 105 -9.24 -5.25 -1.39
CA ALA A 105 -8.19 -4.35 -0.95
C ALA A 105 -7.04 -4.29 -1.97
N LYS A 106 -6.65 -5.42 -2.54
CA LYS A 106 -5.62 -5.48 -3.59
C LYS A 106 -6.03 -4.71 -4.85
N ILE A 107 -7.30 -4.82 -5.27
CA ILE A 107 -7.85 -4.07 -6.40
C ILE A 107 -7.78 -2.56 -6.11
N ILE A 108 -8.18 -2.13 -4.91
CA ILE A 108 -8.13 -0.72 -4.51
C ILE A 108 -6.69 -0.20 -4.54
N TYR A 109 -5.71 -0.96 -4.03
CA TYR A 109 -4.31 -0.57 -4.07
C TYR A 109 -3.78 -0.43 -5.50
N CYS A 110 -4.17 -1.35 -6.39
CA CYS A 110 -3.81 -1.29 -7.80
C CYS A 110 -4.39 -0.05 -8.49
N LEU A 111 -5.66 0.28 -8.23
CA LEU A 111 -6.31 1.49 -8.75
C LEU A 111 -5.66 2.78 -8.24
N LEU A 112 -5.31 2.83 -6.96
CA LEU A 112 -4.60 3.98 -6.37
C LEU A 112 -3.24 4.18 -7.03
N LEU A 113 -2.50 3.10 -7.26
CA LEU A 113 -1.19 3.15 -7.91
C LEU A 113 -1.32 3.64 -9.36
N LEU A 114 -2.29 3.10 -10.12
CA LEU A 114 -2.57 3.56 -11.49
C LEU A 114 -2.98 5.03 -11.54
N SER A 115 -3.82 5.48 -10.60
CA SER A 115 -4.23 6.87 -10.46
C SER A 115 -3.03 7.78 -10.19
N LEU A 116 -2.12 7.38 -9.31
CA LEU A 116 -0.89 8.13 -9.01
C LEU A 116 0.00 8.26 -10.24
N VAL A 117 0.19 7.17 -11.00
CA VAL A 117 0.97 7.19 -12.24
C VAL A 117 0.32 8.10 -13.28
N ALA A 118 -0.99 7.99 -13.49
CA ALA A 118 -1.71 8.85 -14.43
C ALA A 118 -1.61 10.34 -14.04
N TRP A 119 -1.72 10.63 -12.75
CA TRP A 119 -1.57 11.99 -12.22
C TRP A 119 -0.17 12.56 -12.48
N THR A 120 0.88 11.78 -12.21
CA THR A 120 2.26 12.21 -12.46
C THR A 120 2.52 12.46 -13.95
N ILE A 121 2.06 11.57 -14.83
CA ILE A 121 2.17 11.76 -16.28
C ILE A 121 1.45 13.05 -16.72
N ASN A 122 0.23 13.26 -16.24
CA ASN A 122 -0.54 14.46 -16.57
C ASN A 122 0.14 15.73 -16.07
N PHE A 123 0.67 15.71 -14.86
CA PHE A 123 1.44 16.83 -14.29
C PHE A 123 2.66 17.20 -15.17
N PHE A 124 3.43 16.21 -15.61
CA PHE A 124 4.56 16.45 -16.51
C PHE A 124 4.12 16.99 -17.88
N ARG A 125 3.04 16.45 -18.46
CA ARG A 125 2.49 16.93 -19.73
C ARG A 125 2.07 18.41 -19.66
N VAL A 126 1.34 18.80 -18.62
CA VAL A 126 0.92 20.19 -18.40
C VAL A 126 2.14 21.10 -18.25
N LYS A 127 3.12 20.70 -17.44
CA LYS A 127 4.34 21.49 -17.23
C LYS A 127 5.16 21.67 -18.53
N THR A 128 5.21 20.66 -19.37
CA THR A 128 5.92 20.73 -20.66
C THR A 128 5.18 21.62 -21.64
N ARG A 129 3.83 21.54 -21.72
CA ARG A 129 3.02 22.42 -22.58
C ARG A 129 3.20 23.90 -22.21
N LEU A 130 3.14 24.22 -20.92
CA LEU A 130 3.36 25.60 -20.45
C LEU A 130 4.75 26.15 -20.79
N LYS A 131 5.78 25.29 -20.74
CA LYS A 131 7.13 25.68 -21.19
C LYS A 131 7.19 25.95 -22.70
N MET A 132 6.55 25.11 -23.51
CA MET A 132 6.54 25.30 -24.98
C MET A 132 5.81 26.59 -25.35
N GLU A 133 4.65 26.87 -24.75
CA GLU A 133 3.91 28.12 -25.00
C GLU A 133 4.73 29.38 -24.64
N ARG A 134 5.49 29.34 -23.56
CA ARG A 134 6.40 30.44 -23.18
C ARG A 134 7.50 30.65 -24.23
N LEU A 135 8.12 29.57 -24.65
CA LEU A 135 9.17 29.61 -25.67
C LEU A 135 8.66 30.12 -27.02
N GLU A 136 7.45 29.75 -27.43
CA GLU A 136 6.82 30.28 -28.65
C GLU A 136 6.55 31.78 -28.52
N LYS A 137 6.00 32.25 -27.43
CA LYS A 137 5.76 33.68 -27.17
C LYS A 137 7.07 34.48 -27.19
N GLU A 138 8.12 33.97 -26.57
CA GLU A 138 9.44 34.60 -26.59
C GLU A 138 10.01 34.71 -28.04
N LYS A 139 9.89 33.63 -28.82
CA LYS A 139 10.32 33.66 -30.25
C LYS A 139 9.55 34.67 -31.09
N ILE A 140 8.22 34.73 -30.93
CA ILE A 140 7.36 35.69 -31.63
C ILE A 140 7.76 37.13 -31.25
N LEU A 141 7.98 37.37 -29.94
CA LEU A 141 8.38 38.67 -29.45
C LEU A 141 9.75 39.10 -29.97
N GLU A 142 10.71 38.18 -30.01
CA GLU A 142 12.03 38.42 -30.53
C GLU A 142 12.01 38.72 -32.06
N GLN A 143 11.25 37.96 -32.83
CA GLN A 143 11.03 38.20 -34.25
C GLN A 143 10.37 39.60 -34.51
N SER A 144 9.41 39.97 -33.66
CA SER A 144 8.77 41.30 -33.76
C SER A 144 9.76 42.41 -33.45
N ARG A 145 10.61 42.25 -32.45
CA ARG A 145 11.67 43.23 -32.11
C ARG A 145 12.67 43.36 -33.25
N GLN A 146 13.12 42.26 -33.83
CA GLN A 146 14.05 42.28 -34.99
C GLN A 146 13.44 43.00 -36.20
N LYS A 147 12.17 42.71 -36.50
CA LYS A 147 11.44 43.47 -37.58
C LYS A 147 11.35 44.96 -37.28
N MET A 148 11.02 45.32 -36.06
CA MET A 148 10.93 46.74 -35.62
C MET A 148 12.31 47.43 -35.78
N ALA A 149 13.39 46.78 -35.29
CA ALA A 149 14.76 47.29 -35.43
C ALA A 149 15.15 47.45 -36.90
N PHE A 150 14.82 46.48 -37.75
CA PHE A 150 15.05 46.57 -39.19
C PHE A 150 14.35 47.76 -39.82
N PHE A 151 13.05 47.94 -39.52
CA PHE A 151 12.28 49.11 -40.07
C PHE A 151 12.82 50.45 -39.59
N THR A 152 13.22 50.53 -38.30
CA THR A 152 13.81 51.73 -37.73
C THR A 152 15.14 52.06 -38.41
N ASN A 153 16.01 51.08 -38.61
CA ASN A 153 17.27 51.31 -39.30
C ASN A 153 17.08 51.67 -40.77
N LEU A 154 16.16 50.99 -41.47
CA LEU A 154 15.82 51.32 -42.87
C LEU A 154 15.28 52.73 -43.01
N SER A 155 14.38 53.14 -42.09
CA SER A 155 13.82 54.51 -42.07
C SER A 155 14.92 55.54 -41.89
N ASN A 156 15.88 55.31 -41.01
CA ASN A 156 16.99 56.23 -40.76
C ASN A 156 17.95 56.29 -41.96
N GLU A 157 18.23 55.12 -42.59
CA GLU A 157 19.09 55.10 -43.78
C GLU A 157 18.45 55.71 -45.03
N LEU A 158 17.13 55.66 -45.16
CA LEU A 158 16.38 56.29 -46.24
C LEU A 158 16.22 57.81 -45.99
N LYS A 159 16.11 58.25 -44.76
CA LYS A 159 15.94 59.68 -44.43
C LYS A 159 17.12 60.52 -44.88
N THR A 160 18.34 60.01 -44.81
CA THR A 160 19.57 60.73 -45.17
C THR A 160 19.64 61.04 -46.69
N PRO A 161 19.50 60.04 -47.62
CA PRO A 161 19.48 60.35 -49.04
C PRO A 161 18.27 61.17 -49.47
N LEU A 162 17.07 60.96 -48.85
CA LEU A 162 15.87 61.71 -49.18
C LEU A 162 16.05 63.18 -48.83
N SER A 163 16.65 63.47 -47.64
CA SER A 163 16.95 64.84 -47.23
C SER A 163 17.93 65.55 -48.17
N ARG A 164 18.91 64.78 -48.72
CA ARG A 164 19.88 65.33 -49.70
C ARG A 164 19.25 65.64 -51.07
N ILE A 165 18.16 64.97 -51.44
CA ILE A 165 17.43 65.22 -52.68
C ILE A 165 16.44 66.34 -52.50
N ILE A 166 15.73 66.40 -51.39
CA ILE A 166 14.68 67.44 -51.10
C ILE A 166 15.32 68.82 -50.87
N ALA A 167 16.49 68.93 -50.26
CA ALA A 167 17.14 70.18 -49.96
C ALA A 167 17.47 71.00 -51.25
N PRO A 168 18.02 70.48 -52.30
CA PRO A 168 18.25 71.22 -53.53
C PRO A 168 16.96 71.50 -54.36
N VAL A 169 15.97 70.61 -54.31
CA VAL A 169 14.68 70.77 -55.00
C VAL A 169 13.86 71.94 -54.38
N SER A 170 13.90 72.08 -53.06
CA SER A 170 13.24 73.20 -52.38
C SER A 170 13.90 74.59 -52.66
N GLN A 171 15.16 74.62 -53.08
CA GLN A 171 15.88 75.79 -53.49
C GLN A 171 15.63 76.15 -54.96
N LEU A 172 15.15 75.23 -55.77
CA LEU A 172 14.86 75.42 -57.19
C LEU A 172 13.40 75.80 -57.46
N LEU A 173 12.50 75.72 -56.48
CA LEU A 173 11.17 76.27 -56.57
C LEU A 173 11.19 77.75 -56.12
N PRO A 174 11.18 78.72 -57.03
CA PRO A 174 11.04 80.10 -56.67
C PRO A 174 9.63 80.32 -56.08
N ALA A 175 9.58 81.08 -55.02
CA ALA A 175 8.31 81.58 -54.49
C ALA A 175 7.60 82.33 -55.63
N THR A 176 6.56 81.72 -56.18
CA THR A 176 5.61 82.41 -56.98
C THR A 176 4.59 82.99 -56.01
N GLU A 177 4.73 84.29 -55.68
CA GLU A 177 3.65 85.09 -55.26
C GLU A 177 2.53 85.13 -56.29
#